data_2a44aeba9c72e4214cbf6f1f5d8ba7c0
#
_entry.id   2a44aeba9c72e4214cbf6f1f5d8ba7c0
#
_cell.length_a   1.000
_cell.length_b   1.000
_cell.length_c   1.000
_cell.angle_alpha   90.00
_cell.angle_beta   90.00
_cell.angle_gamma   90.00
#
_symmetry.space_group_name_H-M   'P 1'
#
loop_
_entity.id
_entity.type
_entity.pdbx_description
1 polymer ?
#
loop_
_entity_poly.entity_id
_entity_poly.type
_entity_poly.pdbx_seq_one_letter_code
_entity_poly.pdbx_strand_id
1 'polypeptide(L)' 'MDSITSLKARAYDLLAQLEYLQKQLQEVNQQIAEEMKKNEDTSN' A
#
# COMPACT_ATOMS: atom_id res chain seq x y z
N MET A 1 -33.62 -1.58 -7.70
CA MET A 1 -32.25 -1.48 -7.26
C MET A 1 -31.63 -0.18 -7.69
N ASP A 2 -31.00 0.48 -6.77
CA ASP A 2 -30.43 1.79 -7.00
C ASP A 2 -29.01 1.65 -7.52
N SER A 3 -28.79 2.05 -8.77
CA SER A 3 -27.47 1.94 -9.39
C SER A 3 -26.46 2.85 -8.73
N ILE A 4 -26.91 3.99 -8.20
CA ILE A 4 -26.02 4.90 -7.49
C ILE A 4 -25.52 4.26 -6.20
N THR A 5 -26.40 3.58 -5.48
CA THR A 5 -26.00 2.89 -4.26
C THR A 5 -24.99 1.81 -4.56
N SER A 6 -25.18 1.05 -5.62
CA SER A 6 -24.24 0.01 -6.03
C SER A 6 -22.89 0.60 -6.40
N LEU A 7 -22.90 1.72 -7.11
CA LEU A 7 -21.66 2.37 -7.51
C LEU A 7 -20.90 2.94 -6.31
N LYS A 8 -21.62 3.49 -5.35
CA LYS A 8 -20.99 3.99 -4.13
C LYS A 8 -20.35 2.87 -3.32
N ALA A 9 -21.06 1.74 -3.22
CA ALA A 9 -20.52 0.59 -2.50
C ALA A 9 -19.22 0.11 -3.16
N ARG A 10 -19.21 0.11 -4.48
CA ARG A 10 -18.03 -0.28 -5.24
C ARG A 10 -16.90 0.71 -5.02
N ALA A 11 -17.21 1.99 -5.00
CA ALA A 11 -16.20 3.01 -4.76
C ALA A 11 -15.58 2.87 -3.38
N TYR A 12 -16.38 2.61 -2.37
CA TYR A 12 -15.87 2.39 -1.01
C TYR A 12 -14.98 1.17 -0.94
N ASP A 13 -15.37 0.10 -1.63
CA ASP A 13 -14.58 -1.12 -1.67
C ASP A 13 -13.22 -0.88 -2.33
N LEU A 14 -13.22 -0.17 -3.45
CA LEU A 14 -11.99 0.17 -4.15
C LEU A 14 -11.09 1.07 -3.31
N LEU A 15 -11.69 2.00 -2.59
CA LEU A 15 -10.93 2.88 -1.71
C LEU A 15 -10.24 2.08 -0.59
N ALA A 16 -10.96 1.12 -0.03
CA ALA A 16 -10.38 0.26 1.01
C ALA A 16 -9.22 -0.56 0.46
N GLN A 17 -9.36 -1.08 -0.76
CA GLN A 17 -8.28 -1.82 -1.41
C GLN A 17 -7.08 -0.92 -1.67
N LEU A 18 -7.33 0.28 -2.10
CA LEU A 18 -6.26 1.25 -2.36
C LEU A 18 -5.49 1.56 -1.08
N GLU A 19 -6.19 1.80 0.02
CA GLU A 19 -5.54 2.06 1.31
C GLU A 19 -4.70 0.89 1.77
N TYR A 20 -5.21 -0.32 1.57
CA TYR A 20 -4.48 -1.52 1.92
C TYR A 20 -3.20 -1.65 1.11
N LEU A 21 -3.30 -1.42 -0.19
CA LEU A 21 -2.13 -1.49 -1.07
C LEU A 21 -1.12 -0.39 -0.76
N GLN A 22 -1.58 0.80 -0.43
CA GLN A 22 -0.69 1.88 -0.03
C GLN A 22 0.10 1.52 1.22
N LYS A 23 -0.57 0.88 2.17
CA LYS A 23 0.07 0.45 3.40
C LYS A 23 1.13 -0.61 3.10
N GLN A 24 0.81 -1.56 2.23
CA GLN A 24 1.77 -2.60 1.86
C GLN A 24 2.98 -2.00 1.16
N LEU A 25 2.74 -1.06 0.27
CA LEU A 25 3.84 -0.39 -0.43
C LEU A 25 4.74 0.34 0.55
N GLN A 26 4.16 1.00 1.53
CA GLN A 26 4.90 1.70 2.56
C GLN A 26 5.80 0.74 3.34
N GLU A 27 5.26 -0.43 3.70
CA GLU A 27 6.03 -1.43 4.43
C GLU A 27 7.19 -1.97 3.60
N VAL A 28 6.94 -2.24 2.31
CA VAL A 28 7.98 -2.74 1.42
C VAL A 28 9.07 -1.68 1.23
N ASN A 29 8.68 -0.43 1.04
CA ASN A 29 9.65 0.65 0.88
C ASN A 29 10.50 0.80 2.14
N GLN A 30 9.90 0.62 3.30
CA GLN A 30 10.63 0.67 4.56
C GLN A 30 11.64 -0.47 4.64
N GLN A 31 11.25 -1.65 4.21
CA GLN A 31 12.15 -2.80 4.19
C GLN A 31 13.31 -2.58 3.23
N ILE A 32 13.02 -2.00 2.06
CA ILE A 32 14.07 -1.67 1.10
C ILE A 32 15.08 -0.71 1.72
N ALA A 33 14.59 0.32 2.39
CA ALA A 33 15.45 1.30 3.03
C ALA A 33 16.35 0.64 4.09
N GLU A 34 15.78 -0.27 4.86
CA GLU A 34 16.54 -0.99 5.88
C GLU A 34 17.62 -1.89 5.27
N GLU A 35 17.27 -2.56 4.19
CA GLU A 35 18.24 -3.42 3.50
C GLU A 35 19.36 -2.62 2.87
N MET A 36 19.03 -1.48 2.30
CA MET A 36 20.04 -0.60 1.71
C MET A 36 20.99 -0.08 2.79
N LYS A 37 20.45 0.22 3.94
CA LYS A 37 21.26 0.69 5.05
C LYS A 37 22.22 -0.41 5.53
N LYS A 38 21.74 -1.65 5.59
CA LYS A 38 22.57 -2.78 5.96
C LYS A 38 23.71 -2.98 4.96
N ASN A 39 23.42 -2.84 3.69
CA ASN A 39 24.44 -2.98 2.66
C ASN A 39 25.52 -1.93 2.80
N GLU A 40 25.14 -0.71 3.14
CA GLU A 40 26.13 0.34 3.38
C GLU A 40 27.04 -0.01 4.54
N ASP A 41 26.46 -0.52 5.61
CA ASP A 41 27.23 -0.91 6.78
C ASP A 41 28.21 -2.03 6.46
N THR A 42 27.80 -2.96 5.62
CA THR A 42 28.64 -4.09 5.25
C THR A 42 29.73 -3.73 4.27
N SER A 43 29.54 -2.69 3.50
CA SER A 43 30.52 -2.30 2.48
C SER A 43 31.75 -1.64 3.10
N ASN A 44 31.67 -1.32 4.35
CA ASN A 44 32.82 -0.79 5.08
C ASN A 44 33.64 -1.92 5.64
#